data_72a499ed79519164dfddd575a5bab015
#
_entry.id   72a499ed79519164dfddd575a5bab015
#
_cell.length_a   1.000
_cell.length_b   1.000
_cell.length_c   1.000
_cell.angle_alpha   90.00
_cell.angle_beta   90.00
_cell.angle_gamma   90.00
#
_symmetry.space_group_name_H-M   'P 1'
#
loop_
_entity.id
_entity.type
_entity.pdbx_description
1 polymer ?
#
loop_
_entity_poly.entity_id
_entity_poly.type
_entity_poly.pdbx_seq_one_letter_code
_entity_poly.pdbx_strand_id
1 'polypeptide(L)'
;MNFLKLWKIWLMYTVIFFAPLLFEMATGQWRKIPVRLEQGFTAHWRTWRPFFSERTSLLMDYQIANRELAEKLLGEYSDETQSVPLLVHVGVNGKGCVFEQTPIIAGGNGTFSRDLLADDGESDTYHWQQPPKCHLPEHAGWNDWQMTVTVVDTQLRDIPAMLIVPSPYGGFKFRPQNIYGTIGELNFWWSLIVVPLLGLYTLLMLIMTAVHFLKRKK
;
A
#
# COMPACT_ATOMS: atom_id res chain seq x y z
N MET A 1 40.34 5.28 23.48
CA MET A 1 39.53 4.58 22.47
C MET A 1 39.73 5.27 21.13
N ASN A 2 40.12 4.53 20.08
CA ASN A 2 40.41 5.16 18.78
C ASN A 2 39.13 5.78 18.19
N PHE A 3 39.17 7.07 17.92
CA PHE A 3 38.08 7.86 17.33
C PHE A 3 37.49 7.19 16.06
N LEU A 4 38.36 6.63 15.22
CA LEU A 4 37.95 5.90 14.04
C LEU A 4 37.08 4.64 14.36
N LYS A 5 37.33 3.98 15.50
CA LYS A 5 36.55 2.83 15.93
C LYS A 5 35.12 3.23 16.32
N LEU A 6 34.94 4.39 16.94
CA LEU A 6 33.60 4.91 17.30
C LEU A 6 32.76 5.19 16.05
N TRP A 7 33.34 5.78 15.01
CA TRP A 7 32.64 6.02 13.75
C TRP A 7 32.28 4.74 13.00
N LYS A 8 33.16 3.71 13.05
CA LYS A 8 32.84 2.39 12.48
C LYS A 8 31.66 1.74 13.23
N ILE A 9 31.65 1.82 14.55
CA ILE A 9 30.57 1.30 15.38
C ILE A 9 29.26 2.04 15.06
N TRP A 10 29.30 3.36 14.97
CA TRP A 10 28.15 4.18 14.59
C TRP A 10 27.61 3.79 13.23
N LEU A 11 28.48 3.64 12.22
CA LEU A 11 28.09 3.23 10.87
C LEU A 11 27.43 1.84 10.88
N MET A 12 28.02 0.90 11.62
CA MET A 12 27.45 -0.45 11.75
C MET A 12 26.04 -0.42 12.35
N TYR A 13 25.85 0.29 13.44
CA TYR A 13 24.52 0.45 14.05
C TYR A 13 23.54 1.15 13.11
N THR A 14 23.98 2.17 12.38
CA THR A 14 23.16 2.87 11.40
C THR A 14 22.68 1.92 10.30
N VAL A 15 23.58 1.09 9.75
CA VAL A 15 23.21 0.10 8.71
C VAL A 15 22.24 -0.94 9.26
N ILE A 16 22.50 -1.52 10.43
CA ILE A 16 21.62 -2.50 11.08
C ILE A 16 20.24 -1.88 11.35
N PHE A 17 20.21 -0.63 11.74
CA PHE A 17 18.98 0.09 12.05
C PHE A 17 18.12 0.36 10.81
N PHE A 18 18.75 0.82 9.73
CA PHE A 18 18.01 1.17 8.51
C PHE A 18 17.68 -0.05 7.64
N ALA A 19 18.36 -1.18 7.81
CA ALA A 19 18.13 -2.37 7.00
C ALA A 19 16.67 -2.86 7.00
N PRO A 20 15.95 -2.97 8.12
CA PRO A 20 14.54 -3.37 8.14
C PRO A 20 13.63 -2.37 7.43
N LEU A 21 13.88 -1.06 7.63
CA LEU A 21 13.11 0.00 6.97
C LEU A 21 13.35 0.02 5.47
N LEU A 22 14.59 -0.12 5.03
CA LEU A 22 14.93 -0.21 3.61
C LEU A 22 14.32 -1.46 2.98
N PHE A 23 14.31 -2.58 3.70
CA PHE A 23 13.68 -3.81 3.25
C PHE A 23 12.18 -3.61 3.05
N GLU A 24 11.47 -3.00 4.02
CA GLU A 24 10.05 -2.66 3.89
C GLU A 24 9.80 -1.71 2.72
N MET A 25 10.60 -0.65 2.59
CA MET A 25 10.50 0.30 1.46
C MET A 25 10.72 -0.39 0.11
N ALA A 26 11.67 -1.30 0.01
CA ALA A 26 11.98 -1.99 -1.24
C ALA A 26 10.89 -3.00 -1.63
N THR A 27 10.28 -3.68 -0.64
CA THR A 27 9.34 -4.78 -0.88
C THR A 27 7.89 -4.39 -0.70
N GLY A 28 7.61 -3.28 0.00
CA GLY A 28 6.28 -2.78 0.34
C GLY A 28 5.73 -1.71 -0.60
N GLN A 29 6.31 -1.53 -1.78
CA GLN A 29 5.88 -0.47 -2.69
C GLN A 29 4.43 -0.67 -3.16
N TRP A 30 3.67 0.41 -3.12
CA TRP A 30 2.38 0.52 -3.78
C TRP A 30 2.57 0.49 -5.29
N ARG A 31 1.76 -0.29 -5.99
CA ARG A 31 1.75 -0.29 -7.46
C ARG A 31 0.53 0.45 -7.94
N LYS A 32 0.76 1.43 -8.82
CA LYS A 32 -0.28 2.19 -9.50
C LYS A 32 -0.31 1.76 -10.96
N ILE A 33 -1.44 1.24 -11.39
CA ILE A 33 -1.63 0.70 -12.74
C ILE A 33 -2.72 1.53 -13.41
N PRO A 34 -2.43 2.23 -14.52
CA PRO A 34 -3.44 2.98 -15.24
C PRO A 34 -4.48 2.01 -15.81
N VAL A 35 -5.74 2.33 -15.61
CA VAL A 35 -6.88 1.53 -16.04
C VAL A 35 -7.76 2.36 -16.96
N ARG A 36 -8.17 1.79 -18.09
CA ARG A 36 -9.27 2.32 -18.88
C ARG A 36 -10.56 1.65 -18.42
N LEU A 37 -11.54 2.47 -18.07
CA LEU A 37 -12.84 1.98 -17.60
C LEU A 37 -13.72 1.62 -18.80
N GLU A 38 -13.26 0.65 -19.57
CA GLU A 38 -13.96 0.09 -20.73
C GLU A 38 -14.16 -1.41 -20.49
N GLN A 39 -15.36 -1.91 -20.81
CA GLN A 39 -15.65 -3.33 -20.68
C GLN A 39 -14.69 -4.16 -21.58
N GLY A 40 -14.06 -5.18 -20.99
CA GLY A 40 -13.07 -6.02 -21.66
C GLY A 40 -11.66 -5.47 -21.63
N PHE A 41 -11.41 -4.27 -21.06
CA PHE A 41 -10.04 -3.78 -20.85
C PHE A 41 -9.27 -4.76 -19.97
N THR A 42 -8.04 -5.09 -20.36
CA THR A 42 -7.15 -5.98 -19.61
C THR A 42 -5.83 -5.27 -19.31
N ALA A 43 -5.32 -5.48 -18.10
CA ALA A 43 -4.01 -5.02 -17.67
C ALA A 43 -3.22 -6.19 -17.07
N HIS A 44 -1.90 -6.21 -17.34
CA HIS A 44 -0.99 -7.20 -16.79
C HIS A 44 0.17 -6.51 -16.10
N TRP A 45 0.57 -7.03 -14.94
CA TRP A 45 1.75 -6.53 -14.22
C TRP A 45 2.37 -7.62 -13.36
N ARG A 46 3.56 -7.35 -12.82
CA ARG A 46 4.27 -8.24 -11.93
C ARG A 46 4.58 -7.57 -10.60
N THR A 47 4.49 -8.34 -9.53
CA THR A 47 4.98 -7.94 -8.21
C THR A 47 5.95 -8.97 -7.68
N TRP A 48 6.99 -8.50 -6.99
CA TRP A 48 7.88 -9.38 -6.25
C TRP A 48 7.55 -9.31 -4.76
N ARG A 49 7.46 -10.47 -4.10
CA ARG A 49 7.17 -10.57 -2.67
C ARG A 49 8.20 -11.46 -1.99
N PRO A 50 8.76 -11.06 -0.82
CA PRO A 50 9.68 -11.91 -0.06
C PRO A 50 8.97 -13.07 0.65
N PHE A 51 7.69 -12.92 0.97
CA PHE A 51 6.90 -13.90 1.73
C PHE A 51 5.54 -14.10 1.09
N PHE A 52 4.87 -15.17 1.50
CA PHE A 52 3.47 -15.41 1.16
C PHE A 52 2.56 -14.33 1.76
N SER A 53 1.59 -13.88 0.99
CA SER A 53 0.49 -13.03 1.46
C SER A 53 -0.81 -13.35 0.73
N GLU A 54 -1.92 -12.96 1.31
CA GLU A 54 -3.23 -13.06 0.71
C GLU A 54 -3.81 -11.65 0.55
N ARG A 55 -4.46 -11.42 -0.58
CA ARG A 55 -5.14 -10.16 -0.84
C ARG A 55 -6.62 -10.36 -0.97
N THR A 56 -7.31 -9.47 -0.28
CA THR A 56 -8.77 -9.42 -0.25
C THR A 56 -9.32 -8.07 -0.68
N SER A 57 -8.43 -7.07 -0.80
CA SER A 57 -8.80 -5.70 -1.18
C SER A 57 -7.77 -5.06 -2.10
N LEU A 58 -8.25 -4.23 -2.98
CA LEU A 58 -7.50 -3.34 -3.85
C LEU A 58 -8.11 -1.94 -3.73
N LEU A 59 -7.48 -0.94 -4.31
CA LEU A 59 -8.01 0.42 -4.35
C LEU A 59 -8.14 0.87 -5.80
N MET A 60 -9.20 1.61 -6.09
CA MET A 60 -9.35 2.28 -7.38
C MET A 60 -9.37 3.78 -7.13
N ASP A 61 -8.38 4.49 -7.68
CA ASP A 61 -8.30 5.94 -7.67
C ASP A 61 -8.92 6.51 -8.94
N TYR A 62 -9.78 7.50 -8.78
CA TYR A 62 -10.45 8.22 -9.87
C TYR A 62 -9.99 9.67 -9.87
N GLN A 63 -9.67 10.20 -11.05
CA GLN A 63 -9.39 11.63 -11.21
C GLN A 63 -10.68 12.35 -11.58
N ILE A 64 -11.36 12.91 -10.60
CA ILE A 64 -12.64 13.62 -10.76
C ILE A 64 -12.45 15.08 -10.31
N ALA A 65 -12.89 16.02 -11.14
CA ALA A 65 -12.59 17.45 -10.96
C ALA A 65 -13.14 18.04 -9.65
N ASN A 66 -14.32 17.60 -9.20
CA ASN A 66 -14.94 18.12 -8.00
C ASN A 66 -15.61 17.01 -7.17
N ARG A 67 -15.85 17.33 -5.91
CA ARG A 67 -16.42 16.39 -4.95
C ARG A 67 -17.89 16.02 -5.25
N GLU A 68 -18.69 17.00 -5.68
CA GLU A 68 -20.11 16.77 -6.01
C GLU A 68 -20.28 15.73 -7.13
N LEU A 69 -19.46 15.85 -8.19
CA LEU A 69 -19.43 14.86 -9.27
C LEU A 69 -18.94 13.50 -8.77
N ALA A 70 -17.94 13.49 -7.88
CA ALA A 70 -17.43 12.24 -7.30
C ALA A 70 -18.51 11.56 -6.45
N GLU A 71 -19.22 12.29 -5.60
CA GLU A 71 -20.31 11.76 -4.78
C GLU A 71 -21.46 11.24 -5.65
N LYS A 72 -21.80 11.94 -6.73
CA LYS A 72 -22.82 11.50 -7.66
C LYS A 72 -22.46 10.20 -8.39
N LEU A 73 -21.20 10.03 -8.79
CA LEU A 73 -20.74 8.87 -9.54
C LEU A 73 -20.32 7.70 -8.67
N LEU A 74 -19.70 8.01 -7.56
CA LEU A 74 -19.07 7.02 -6.69
C LEU A 74 -19.88 6.74 -5.41
N GLY A 75 -20.95 7.52 -5.11
CA GLY A 75 -21.77 7.41 -3.91
C GLY A 75 -21.24 8.26 -2.75
N GLU A 76 -22.07 8.52 -1.76
CA GLU A 76 -21.71 9.26 -0.55
C GLU A 76 -21.23 8.33 0.57
N TYR A 77 -20.45 8.88 1.50
CA TYR A 77 -19.94 8.17 2.68
C TYR A 77 -21.07 7.68 3.62
N SER A 78 -22.24 8.32 3.56
CA SER A 78 -23.34 8.09 4.53
C SER A 78 -24.57 7.40 3.94
N ASP A 79 -24.64 7.24 2.63
CA ASP A 79 -25.85 6.73 1.98
C ASP A 79 -25.50 5.52 1.10
N GLU A 80 -26.12 4.36 1.40
CA GLU A 80 -25.95 3.12 0.62
C GLU A 80 -26.55 3.23 -0.80
N THR A 81 -27.03 4.42 -1.19
CA THR A 81 -27.71 4.66 -2.44
C THR A 81 -26.74 4.78 -3.60
N GLN A 82 -26.81 3.77 -4.46
CA GLN A 82 -26.52 3.79 -5.89
C GLN A 82 -25.18 4.40 -6.31
N SER A 83 -24.11 3.75 -5.93
CA SER A 83 -22.87 3.91 -6.68
C SER A 83 -23.00 3.26 -8.05
N VAL A 84 -22.42 3.93 -9.06
CA VAL A 84 -22.33 3.40 -10.41
C VAL A 84 -21.54 2.08 -10.39
N PRO A 85 -22.07 0.97 -10.92
CA PRO A 85 -21.45 -0.33 -10.79
C PRO A 85 -20.10 -0.41 -11.51
N LEU A 86 -19.11 -0.95 -10.83
CA LEU A 86 -17.83 -1.35 -11.39
C LEU A 86 -17.46 -2.73 -10.82
N LEU A 87 -17.35 -3.71 -11.73
CA LEU A 87 -16.83 -5.04 -11.41
C LEU A 87 -15.55 -5.28 -12.19
N VAL A 88 -14.54 -5.74 -11.51
CA VAL A 88 -13.27 -6.13 -12.12
C VAL A 88 -12.90 -7.55 -11.70
N HIS A 89 -12.50 -8.35 -12.66
CA HIS A 89 -11.92 -9.65 -12.38
C HIS A 89 -10.41 -9.50 -12.24
N VAL A 90 -9.86 -9.87 -11.11
CA VAL A 90 -8.42 -9.82 -10.86
C VAL A 90 -7.90 -11.21 -10.55
N GLY A 91 -6.84 -11.59 -11.24
CA GLY A 91 -6.18 -12.87 -11.07
C GLY A 91 -4.71 -12.70 -10.67
N VAL A 92 -4.23 -13.64 -9.86
CA VAL A 92 -2.83 -13.77 -9.47
C VAL A 92 -2.41 -15.22 -9.65
N ASN A 93 -1.37 -15.45 -10.44
CA ASN A 93 -0.81 -16.79 -10.67
C ASN A 93 -1.87 -17.84 -11.09
N GLY A 94 -2.88 -17.41 -11.87
CA GLY A 94 -3.96 -18.28 -12.37
C GLY A 94 -5.16 -18.43 -11.43
N LYS A 95 -5.12 -17.92 -10.19
CA LYS A 95 -6.29 -17.83 -9.30
C LYS A 95 -6.92 -16.46 -9.44
N GLY A 96 -8.21 -16.38 -9.69
CA GLY A 96 -8.93 -15.11 -9.89
C GLY A 96 -10.08 -14.92 -8.90
N CYS A 97 -10.40 -13.67 -8.62
CA CYS A 97 -11.55 -13.22 -7.85
C CYS A 97 -12.26 -12.10 -8.60
N VAL A 98 -13.55 -11.96 -8.37
CA VAL A 98 -14.30 -10.77 -8.76
C VAL A 98 -14.15 -9.74 -7.65
N PHE A 99 -13.87 -8.50 -8.02
CA PHE A 99 -13.78 -7.38 -7.09
C PHE A 99 -14.90 -6.39 -7.39
N GLU A 100 -15.67 -6.10 -6.39
CA GLU A 100 -16.73 -5.11 -6.43
C GLU A 100 -16.33 -3.85 -5.68
N GLN A 101 -16.81 -2.72 -6.18
CA GLN A 101 -16.55 -1.41 -5.61
C GLN A 101 -17.42 -1.17 -4.37
N THR A 102 -16.79 -0.76 -3.27
CA THR A 102 -17.51 -0.39 -2.05
C THR A 102 -18.19 0.98 -2.18
N PRO A 103 -19.25 1.26 -1.42
CA PRO A 103 -19.91 2.57 -1.46
C PRO A 103 -19.12 3.69 -0.74
N ILE A 104 -17.99 3.40 -0.10
CA ILE A 104 -17.24 4.36 0.70
C ILE A 104 -16.20 5.09 -0.14
N ILE A 105 -16.30 6.41 -0.25
CA ILE A 105 -15.32 7.27 -0.91
C ILE A 105 -14.32 7.79 0.12
N ALA A 106 -13.04 7.72 -0.22
CA ALA A 106 -11.97 8.43 0.47
C ALA A 106 -11.28 9.39 -0.52
N GLY A 107 -10.74 10.50 -0.03
CA GLY A 107 -9.94 11.40 -0.85
C GLY A 107 -10.45 12.83 -0.90
N GLY A 108 -9.84 13.60 -1.78
CA GLY A 108 -10.11 15.02 -2.04
C GLY A 108 -9.09 15.59 -3.01
N ASN A 109 -9.17 16.89 -3.30
CA ASN A 109 -8.24 17.58 -4.20
C ASN A 109 -8.16 16.94 -5.62
N GLY A 110 -9.29 16.53 -6.17
CA GLY A 110 -9.36 15.98 -7.54
C GLY A 110 -9.00 14.52 -7.68
N THR A 111 -8.69 13.82 -6.58
CA THR A 111 -8.49 12.36 -6.58
C THR A 111 -9.37 11.71 -5.51
N PHE A 112 -10.19 10.77 -5.94
CA PHE A 112 -11.11 10.03 -5.07
C PHE A 112 -10.82 8.55 -5.21
N SER A 113 -10.72 7.88 -4.06
CA SER A 113 -10.40 6.46 -3.98
C SER A 113 -11.57 5.66 -3.46
N ARG A 114 -11.74 4.46 -3.98
CA ARG A 114 -12.69 3.46 -3.47
C ARG A 114 -12.00 2.13 -3.26
N ASP A 115 -12.41 1.46 -2.20
CA ASP A 115 -12.00 0.08 -1.99
C ASP A 115 -12.72 -0.84 -2.98
N LEU A 116 -11.96 -1.75 -3.56
CA LEU A 116 -12.44 -2.90 -4.30
C LEU A 116 -12.27 -4.12 -3.40
N LEU A 117 -13.36 -4.76 -3.04
CA LEU A 117 -13.33 -5.94 -2.18
C LEU A 117 -13.61 -7.19 -2.98
N ALA A 118 -12.88 -8.25 -2.65
CA ALA A 118 -13.01 -9.52 -3.34
C ALA A 118 -14.32 -10.22 -2.93
N ASP A 119 -15.13 -10.56 -3.91
CA ASP A 119 -16.34 -11.36 -3.78
C ASP A 119 -16.19 -12.68 -4.56
N ASP A 120 -16.96 -13.69 -4.18
CA ASP A 120 -17.06 -14.95 -4.92
C ASP A 120 -18.03 -14.87 -6.11
N GLY A 121 -18.80 -13.78 -6.23
CA GLY A 121 -19.78 -13.57 -7.29
C GLY A 121 -21.10 -14.32 -7.07
N GLU A 122 -21.28 -14.94 -5.91
CA GLU A 122 -22.51 -15.71 -5.58
C GLU A 122 -23.56 -14.91 -4.80
N SER A 123 -23.21 -13.69 -4.34
CA SER A 123 -24.08 -12.88 -3.49
C SER A 123 -24.64 -11.67 -4.22
N ASP A 124 -25.95 -11.53 -4.26
CA ASP A 124 -26.64 -10.35 -4.82
C ASP A 124 -26.49 -9.08 -3.94
N THR A 125 -25.97 -9.22 -2.72
CA THR A 125 -25.79 -8.11 -1.80
C THR A 125 -24.43 -8.19 -1.12
N TYR A 126 -23.60 -7.18 -1.37
CA TYR A 126 -22.34 -6.99 -0.66
C TYR A 126 -22.60 -6.51 0.77
N HIS A 127 -22.12 -7.28 1.74
CA HIS A 127 -22.10 -6.89 3.16
C HIS A 127 -20.67 -6.60 3.60
N TRP A 128 -20.29 -5.34 3.65
CA TRP A 128 -18.94 -4.87 4.07
C TRP A 128 -18.54 -5.36 5.49
N GLN A 129 -19.48 -5.89 6.27
CA GLN A 129 -19.25 -6.50 7.58
C GLN A 129 -18.87 -8.00 7.50
N GLN A 130 -18.98 -8.61 6.32
CA GLN A 130 -18.62 -10.02 6.15
C GLN A 130 -17.16 -10.14 5.71
N PRO A 131 -16.45 -11.19 6.18
CA PRO A 131 -15.09 -11.42 5.68
C PRO A 131 -15.13 -11.69 4.17
N PRO A 132 -14.12 -11.21 3.43
CA PRO A 132 -14.04 -11.46 1.99
C PRO A 132 -14.06 -12.97 1.70
N LYS A 133 -14.91 -13.38 0.75
CA LYS A 133 -15.09 -14.80 0.40
C LYS A 133 -14.03 -15.31 -0.59
N CYS A 134 -13.31 -14.40 -1.22
CA CYS A 134 -12.24 -14.74 -2.14
C CYS A 134 -10.92 -14.10 -1.74
N HIS A 135 -9.83 -14.85 -1.87
CA HIS A 135 -8.48 -14.42 -1.51
C HIS A 135 -7.54 -14.67 -2.68
N LEU A 136 -6.76 -13.67 -3.05
CA LEU A 136 -5.71 -13.78 -4.06
C LEU A 136 -4.36 -14.11 -3.40
N PRO A 137 -3.82 -15.32 -3.61
CA PRO A 137 -2.55 -15.72 -3.01
C PRO A 137 -1.37 -15.13 -3.77
N GLU A 138 -0.55 -14.32 -3.09
CA GLU A 138 0.78 -13.93 -3.54
C GLU A 138 1.81 -14.90 -2.93
N HIS A 139 2.62 -15.54 -3.76
CA HIS A 139 3.70 -16.42 -3.30
C HIS A 139 5.01 -15.65 -3.11
N ALA A 140 5.93 -16.21 -2.35
CA ALA A 140 7.31 -15.71 -2.31
C ALA A 140 7.93 -15.77 -3.72
N GLY A 141 8.53 -14.66 -4.16
CA GLY A 141 9.05 -14.50 -5.51
C GLY A 141 8.17 -13.62 -6.39
N TRP A 142 8.23 -13.87 -7.69
CA TRP A 142 7.46 -13.11 -8.67
C TRP A 142 6.03 -13.63 -8.78
N ASN A 143 5.09 -12.70 -8.78
CA ASN A 143 3.65 -12.96 -8.95
C ASN A 143 3.16 -12.25 -10.19
N ASP A 144 2.52 -13.00 -11.09
CA ASP A 144 1.92 -12.50 -12.31
C ASP A 144 0.46 -12.13 -12.06
N TRP A 145 0.14 -10.87 -12.31
CA TRP A 145 -1.17 -10.30 -12.10
C TRP A 145 -1.85 -10.00 -13.44
N GLN A 146 -3.14 -10.26 -13.46
CA GLN A 146 -4.01 -9.89 -14.57
C GLN A 146 -5.28 -9.25 -14.00
N MET A 147 -5.75 -8.19 -14.61
CA MET A 147 -7.05 -7.58 -14.34
C MET A 147 -7.85 -7.47 -15.62
N THR A 148 -9.15 -7.68 -15.53
CA THR A 148 -10.11 -7.45 -16.62
C THR A 148 -11.30 -6.69 -16.06
N VAL A 149 -11.68 -5.58 -16.72
CA VAL A 149 -12.91 -4.85 -16.41
C VAL A 149 -14.09 -5.62 -17.00
N THR A 150 -14.98 -6.15 -16.14
CA THR A 150 -16.10 -6.98 -16.56
C THR A 150 -17.39 -6.20 -16.68
N VAL A 151 -17.67 -5.32 -15.73
CA VAL A 151 -18.82 -4.43 -15.76
C VAL A 151 -18.36 -3.02 -15.45
N VAL A 152 -18.78 -2.07 -16.26
CA VAL A 152 -18.52 -0.64 -16.04
C VAL A 152 -19.70 0.16 -16.56
N ASP A 153 -20.16 1.11 -15.76
CA ASP A 153 -21.17 2.05 -16.19
C ASP A 153 -20.60 3.05 -17.22
N THR A 154 -21.44 3.48 -18.15
CA THR A 154 -21.07 4.43 -19.20
C THR A 154 -20.59 5.78 -18.66
N GLN A 155 -21.08 6.19 -17.49
CA GLN A 155 -20.68 7.44 -16.83
C GLN A 155 -19.24 7.43 -16.32
N LEU A 156 -18.65 6.26 -16.09
CA LEU A 156 -17.26 6.10 -15.66
C LEU A 156 -16.26 6.01 -16.83
N ARG A 157 -16.71 5.77 -18.06
CA ARG A 157 -15.86 5.43 -19.20
C ARG A 157 -14.75 6.43 -19.47
N ASP A 158 -15.05 7.72 -19.36
CA ASP A 158 -14.09 8.78 -19.69
C ASP A 158 -13.31 9.30 -18.46
N ILE A 159 -13.51 8.68 -17.31
CA ILE A 159 -12.83 9.07 -16.07
C ILE A 159 -11.47 8.38 -16.00
N PRO A 160 -10.35 9.14 -15.91
CA PRO A 160 -9.05 8.55 -15.70
C PRO A 160 -9.01 7.82 -14.35
N ALA A 161 -8.64 6.55 -14.38
CA ALA A 161 -8.59 5.71 -13.19
C ALA A 161 -7.24 4.98 -13.06
N MET A 162 -6.89 4.69 -11.84
CA MET A 162 -5.68 3.91 -11.49
C MET A 162 -6.06 2.82 -10.51
N LEU A 163 -5.75 1.58 -10.82
CA LEU A 163 -5.78 0.50 -9.85
C LEU A 163 -4.55 0.60 -8.96
N ILE A 164 -4.77 0.60 -7.67
CA ILE A 164 -3.70 0.59 -6.67
C ILE A 164 -3.66 -0.77 -5.99
N VAL A 165 -2.50 -1.42 -6.10
CA VAL A 165 -2.18 -2.59 -5.31
C VAL A 165 -1.45 -2.10 -4.06
N PRO A 166 -2.10 -2.12 -2.87
CA PRO A 166 -1.50 -1.58 -1.67
C PRO A 166 -0.29 -2.41 -1.20
N SER A 167 0.51 -1.82 -0.33
CA SER A 167 1.63 -2.52 0.31
C SER A 167 1.14 -3.76 1.07
N PRO A 168 1.86 -4.88 1.04
CA PRO A 168 1.52 -6.05 1.85
C PRO A 168 1.68 -5.80 3.36
N TYR A 169 2.45 -4.80 3.74
CA TYR A 169 2.66 -4.43 5.15
C TYR A 169 1.44 -3.72 5.77
N GLY A 170 0.47 -3.36 4.94
CA GLY A 170 -0.70 -2.61 5.36
C GLY A 170 -0.39 -1.15 5.67
N GLY A 171 -1.45 -0.37 5.91
CA GLY A 171 -1.37 0.99 6.45
C GLY A 171 -1.60 0.95 7.97
N PHE A 172 -1.48 2.12 8.60
CA PHE A 172 -1.63 2.29 10.06
C PHE A 172 -2.97 1.73 10.63
N LYS A 173 -4.01 1.64 9.79
CA LYS A 173 -5.36 1.20 10.19
C LYS A 173 -5.68 -0.26 9.84
N PHE A 174 -5.00 -0.84 8.86
CA PHE A 174 -5.33 -2.16 8.33
C PHE A 174 -4.07 -3.01 8.24
N ARG A 175 -3.62 -3.53 9.38
CA ARG A 175 -2.48 -4.44 9.42
C ARG A 175 -2.97 -5.87 9.18
N PRO A 176 -2.50 -6.52 8.13
CA PRO A 176 -2.85 -7.91 7.91
C PRO A 176 -2.31 -8.77 9.08
N GLN A 177 -3.11 -9.74 9.53
CA GLN A 177 -2.70 -10.71 10.54
C GLN A 177 -1.76 -11.77 9.91
N ASN A 178 -0.65 -11.31 9.36
CA ASN A 178 0.35 -12.14 8.70
C ASN A 178 1.76 -11.60 8.99
N ILE A 179 2.77 -12.29 8.46
CA ILE A 179 4.18 -11.93 8.66
C ILE A 179 4.50 -10.48 8.25
N TYR A 180 3.86 -9.94 7.22
CA TYR A 180 4.07 -8.57 6.78
C TYR A 180 3.53 -7.55 7.81
N GLY A 181 2.34 -7.81 8.38
CA GLY A 181 1.79 -6.98 9.44
C GLY A 181 2.68 -6.96 10.68
N THR A 182 3.21 -8.13 11.06
CA THR A 182 4.16 -8.24 12.18
C THR A 182 5.45 -7.46 11.90
N ILE A 183 6.03 -7.57 10.70
CA ILE A 183 7.23 -6.79 10.33
C ILE A 183 6.93 -5.29 10.33
N GLY A 184 5.80 -4.85 9.76
CA GLY A 184 5.39 -3.44 9.75
C GLY A 184 5.20 -2.89 11.17
N GLU A 185 4.64 -3.69 12.08
CA GLU A 185 4.49 -3.32 13.48
C GLU A 185 5.82 -3.22 14.21
N LEU A 186 6.69 -4.19 14.03
CA LEU A 186 8.04 -4.16 14.58
C LEU A 186 8.83 -2.95 14.07
N ASN A 187 8.75 -2.64 12.77
CA ASN A 187 9.41 -1.48 12.18
C ASN A 187 8.86 -0.16 12.73
N PHE A 188 7.55 -0.08 12.97
CA PHE A 188 6.94 1.10 13.59
C PHE A 188 7.49 1.35 15.00
N TRP A 189 7.43 0.35 15.88
CA TRP A 189 7.94 0.47 17.25
C TRP A 189 9.46 0.68 17.27
N TRP A 190 10.17 -0.02 16.41
CA TRP A 190 11.62 0.15 16.25
C TRP A 190 11.97 1.59 15.87
N SER A 191 11.25 2.18 14.91
CA SER A 191 11.49 3.56 14.49
C SER A 191 11.24 4.58 15.61
N LEU A 192 10.19 4.39 16.42
CA LEU A 192 9.87 5.29 17.54
C LEU A 192 10.95 5.32 18.62
N ILE A 193 11.62 4.21 18.86
CA ILE A 193 12.64 4.12 19.93
C ILE A 193 14.02 4.45 19.37
N VAL A 194 14.37 3.86 18.25
CA VAL A 194 15.74 3.85 17.76
C VAL A 194 16.10 5.12 16.97
N VAL A 195 15.14 5.75 16.29
CA VAL A 195 15.40 7.04 15.60
C VAL A 195 15.85 8.13 16.56
N PRO A 196 15.16 8.39 17.69
CA PRO A 196 15.64 9.36 18.67
C PRO A 196 16.99 9.00 19.29
N LEU A 197 17.21 7.71 19.61
CA LEU A 197 18.48 7.24 20.17
C LEU A 197 19.64 7.40 19.18
N LEU A 198 19.42 7.06 17.90
CA LEU A 198 20.41 7.24 16.85
C LEU A 198 20.71 8.73 16.62
N GLY A 199 19.68 9.58 16.67
CA GLY A 199 19.83 11.02 16.58
C GLY A 199 20.68 11.59 17.71
N LEU A 200 20.41 11.20 18.95
CA LEU A 200 21.19 11.59 20.12
C LEU A 200 22.65 11.12 20.03
N TYR A 201 22.85 9.84 19.64
CA TYR A 201 24.18 9.29 19.46
C TYR A 201 24.96 10.01 18.36
N THR A 202 24.30 10.33 17.21
CA THR A 202 24.91 11.10 16.14
C THR A 202 25.33 12.50 16.60
N LEU A 203 24.48 13.17 17.37
CA LEU A 203 24.80 14.49 17.95
C LEU A 203 26.04 14.42 18.87
N LEU A 204 26.10 13.44 19.74
CA LEU A 204 27.27 13.21 20.60
C LEU A 204 28.55 12.96 19.79
N MET A 205 28.48 12.17 18.73
CA MET A 205 29.61 11.92 17.83
C MET A 205 30.08 13.18 17.11
N LEU A 206 29.15 14.05 16.66
CA LEU A 206 29.50 15.34 16.06
C LEU A 206 30.19 16.27 17.05
N ILE A 207 29.67 16.38 18.27
CA ILE A 207 30.28 17.17 19.32
C ILE A 207 31.72 16.67 19.66
N MET A 208 31.88 15.36 19.84
CA MET A 208 33.21 14.76 20.09
C MET A 208 34.17 15.01 18.90
N THR A 209 33.66 14.96 17.68
CA THR A 209 34.46 15.26 16.46
C THR A 209 34.91 16.71 16.48
N ALA A 210 34.03 17.66 16.74
CA ALA A 210 34.35 19.09 16.81
C ALA A 210 35.39 19.38 17.92
N VAL A 211 35.20 18.82 19.12
CA VAL A 211 36.17 18.98 20.24
C VAL A 211 37.55 18.40 19.87
N HIS A 212 37.56 17.24 19.17
CA HIS A 212 38.83 16.63 18.74
C HIS A 212 39.59 17.51 17.76
N PHE A 213 38.90 18.11 16.78
CA PHE A 213 39.50 19.02 15.80
C PHE A 213 39.98 20.32 16.46
N LEU A 214 39.21 20.89 17.41
CA LEU A 214 39.61 22.09 18.12
C LEU A 214 40.87 21.87 18.98
N LYS A 215 41.02 20.70 19.60
CA LYS A 215 42.23 20.36 20.39
C LYS A 215 43.47 20.11 19.53
N ARG A 216 43.32 19.75 18.26
CA ARG A 216 44.44 19.57 17.30
C ARG A 216 44.99 20.88 16.75
N LYS A 217 44.19 21.96 16.78
CA LYS A 217 44.59 23.28 16.30
C LYS A 217 45.33 24.15 17.35
N LYS A 218 45.34 23.71 18.59
CA LYS A 218 46.16 24.28 19.65
C LYS A 218 47.46 23.48 19.84
#